data_2323942e304bcb7db988fe5f9e08a9fd
#
_entry.id   2323942e304bcb7db988fe5f9e08a9fd
#
_cell.length_a   1.000
_cell.length_b   1.000
_cell.length_c   1.000
_cell.angle_alpha   90.00
_cell.angle_beta   90.00
_cell.angle_gamma   90.00
#
_symmetry.space_group_name_H-M   'P 1'
#
loop_
_entity.id
_entity.type
_entity.pdbx_description
1 polymer ?
#
loop_
_entity_poly.entity_id
_entity_poly.type
_entity_poly.pdbx_seq_one_letter_code
_entity_poly.pdbx_strand_id
1 'polypeptide(L)'
;MYLMKWRNFTSQNSIFTALLHPLRFQSTPSPSSQSYAPIFQFLTGLNLLKLGQQVHAHLIVHGVTPSSFLGAKMVAMYASSGDIDSAIMLFDRIRQHSYSTLFCNSIIRACSLYGLSNRSVRIYKEMDSVGVYGDHFTFPFVLKSCADLGDVWLGKCVHGKVLRSGLKFDFYVGTSLIDFYVKCSELSDARKVFDEMPVRDVASWNVLIAGFMKNGNIRVAEDLFLAMSEKNIVSWTAMISGYTQNMLAIRALELFDEMTSDLSNVKPNWVTIMSVLPACGQSSDLDRGRKIHDYAISVGLDRNMSLKTALAAMYAKCGSLSEAQICFQSIPSSRKNLVTWNTMISAYASHGYGVESVSTFNDMIQAGVEPDAITFTGLLSGCSHSGLVDIGLNFFNSMRNQYNIEPTHEHYACIVDLLGRAGRLKEAYELTLKMPMPPGASIWGALLSASKNYRNIEIAEISAKRLFVLEPENSGNYVVLSNMYAEAGMWVEVNSLRDLVKSRGVKKNPGCSWDFDRSDTDMMVQG
;
A
#
# COMPACT_ATOMS: atom_id res chain seq x y z
N MET A 1 34.30 -21.84 11.46
CA MET A 1 35.48 -22.32 10.72
C MET A 1 35.16 -22.94 9.34
N TYR A 2 33.96 -23.46 9.08
CA TYR A 2 33.54 -23.98 7.76
C TYR A 2 33.24 -22.90 6.69
N LEU A 3 32.78 -21.73 7.07
CA LEU A 3 32.37 -20.64 6.16
C LEU A 3 33.53 -19.94 5.42
N MET A 4 34.77 -20.01 5.92
CA MET A 4 35.94 -19.37 5.28
C MET A 4 36.52 -20.15 4.10
N LYS A 5 36.25 -21.44 3.95
CA LYS A 5 36.82 -22.26 2.86
C LYS A 5 36.13 -22.10 1.49
N TRP A 6 34.96 -21.44 1.42
CA TRP A 6 34.09 -21.46 0.24
C TRP A 6 34.16 -20.19 -0.63
N ARG A 7 34.87 -19.16 -0.20
CA ARG A 7 35.00 -17.88 -0.94
C ARG A 7 35.80 -17.96 -2.25
N ASN A 8 36.51 -19.06 -2.52
CA ASN A 8 37.45 -19.16 -3.65
C ASN A 8 36.94 -20.00 -4.83
N PHE A 9 35.67 -20.41 -4.87
CA PHE A 9 35.16 -21.20 -5.99
C PHE A 9 34.53 -20.31 -7.07
N THR A 10 35.06 -20.39 -8.29
CA THR A 10 34.70 -19.52 -9.41
C THR A 10 33.60 -20.09 -10.32
N SER A 11 33.15 -21.34 -10.11
CA SER A 11 32.07 -21.97 -10.90
C SER A 11 31.11 -22.80 -10.04
N GLN A 12 29.84 -22.90 -10.47
CA GLN A 12 28.81 -23.71 -9.80
C GLN A 12 29.19 -25.21 -9.72
N ASN A 13 29.87 -25.73 -10.72
CA ASN A 13 30.32 -27.12 -10.75
C ASN A 13 31.40 -27.41 -9.70
N SER A 14 32.29 -26.47 -9.42
CA SER A 14 33.32 -26.63 -8.39
C SER A 14 32.70 -26.60 -6.99
N ILE A 15 31.67 -25.77 -6.77
CA ILE A 15 30.90 -25.73 -5.52
C ILE A 15 30.15 -27.05 -5.31
N PHE A 16 29.49 -27.58 -6.35
CA PHE A 16 28.77 -28.86 -6.28
C PHE A 16 29.68 -30.03 -5.88
N THR A 17 30.83 -30.15 -6.55
CA THR A 17 31.81 -31.19 -6.25
C THR A 17 32.33 -31.08 -4.82
N ALA A 18 32.60 -29.87 -4.35
CA ALA A 18 33.09 -29.64 -3.01
C ALA A 18 32.03 -29.89 -1.92
N LEU A 19 30.74 -29.59 -2.19
CA LEU A 19 29.63 -29.90 -1.27
C LEU A 19 29.39 -31.42 -1.12
N LEU A 20 29.58 -32.18 -2.19
CA LEU A 20 29.38 -33.64 -2.17
C LEU A 20 30.66 -34.43 -1.78
N HIS A 21 31.83 -33.76 -1.75
CA HIS A 21 33.09 -34.43 -1.36
C HIS A 21 33.03 -35.14 -0.03
N PRO A 22 32.44 -34.58 1.05
CA PRO A 22 32.30 -35.28 2.33
C PRO A 22 31.42 -36.52 2.26
N LEU A 23 30.47 -36.60 1.31
CA LEU A 23 29.57 -37.72 1.11
C LEU A 23 30.23 -38.89 0.38
N ARG A 24 31.33 -38.65 -0.41
CA ARG A 24 32.07 -39.65 -1.15
C ARG A 24 33.06 -40.44 -0.29
N PHE A 25 33.48 -39.88 0.85
CA PHE A 25 34.51 -40.47 1.73
C PHE A 25 33.97 -41.08 3.02
N GLN A 26 32.65 -41.15 3.20
CA GLN A 26 32.10 -41.92 4.32
C GLN A 26 32.19 -43.44 3.99
N SER A 27 32.92 -44.16 4.80
CA SER A 27 33.14 -45.62 4.68
C SER A 27 31.89 -46.47 4.96
N THR A 28 30.70 -45.90 5.02
CA THR A 28 29.40 -46.55 5.17
C THR A 28 28.71 -46.71 3.83
N PRO A 29 27.95 -47.81 3.57
CA PRO A 29 27.48 -48.18 2.24
C PRO A 29 26.38 -47.26 1.63
N SER A 30 25.83 -46.27 2.34
CA SER A 30 24.92 -45.27 1.79
C SER A 30 24.96 -43.97 2.60
N PRO A 31 24.97 -42.78 1.93
CA PRO A 31 24.85 -41.49 2.61
C PRO A 31 23.54 -41.42 3.39
N SER A 32 23.59 -41.06 4.66
CA SER A 32 22.38 -40.94 5.49
C SER A 32 21.63 -39.63 5.20
N SER A 33 20.33 -39.60 5.45
CA SER A 33 19.49 -38.40 5.39
C SER A 33 20.09 -37.20 6.18
N GLN A 34 20.78 -37.47 7.29
CA GLN A 34 21.44 -36.47 8.14
C GLN A 34 22.61 -35.76 7.46
N SER A 35 23.32 -36.45 6.55
CA SER A 35 24.49 -35.90 5.86
C SER A 35 24.12 -34.80 4.84
N TYR A 36 22.89 -34.79 4.30
CA TYR A 36 22.42 -33.81 3.34
C TYR A 36 21.85 -32.53 4.00
N ALA A 37 21.38 -32.59 5.22
CA ALA A 37 20.71 -31.47 5.89
C ALA A 37 21.57 -30.19 6.00
N PRO A 38 22.88 -30.27 6.36
CA PRO A 38 23.74 -29.09 6.37
C PRO A 38 23.94 -28.46 4.99
N ILE A 39 23.92 -29.30 3.92
CA ILE A 39 24.07 -28.83 2.53
C ILE A 39 22.85 -27.98 2.13
N PHE A 40 21.63 -28.49 2.36
CA PHE A 40 20.42 -27.73 2.06
C PHE A 40 20.32 -26.46 2.91
N GLN A 41 20.72 -26.50 4.16
CA GLN A 41 20.75 -25.30 5.02
C GLN A 41 21.73 -24.25 4.49
N PHE A 42 22.88 -24.64 4.00
CA PHE A 42 23.86 -23.74 3.37
C PHE A 42 23.30 -23.13 2.08
N LEU A 43 22.67 -23.94 1.23
CA LEU A 43 22.07 -23.50 -0.02
C LEU A 43 20.91 -22.51 0.18
N THR A 44 20.12 -22.70 1.23
CA THR A 44 19.06 -21.75 1.64
C THR A 44 19.62 -20.33 1.85
N GLY A 45 20.78 -20.23 2.52
CA GLY A 45 21.44 -18.94 2.78
C GLY A 45 22.01 -18.23 1.54
N LEU A 46 22.25 -18.96 0.45
CA LEU A 46 22.86 -18.44 -0.79
C LEU A 46 21.87 -18.27 -1.93
N ASN A 47 20.63 -18.71 -1.79
CA ASN A 47 19.59 -18.66 -2.82
C ASN A 47 20.01 -19.34 -4.15
N LEU A 48 20.62 -20.52 -4.08
CA LEU A 48 21.17 -21.26 -5.22
C LEU A 48 20.24 -22.40 -5.67
N LEU A 49 19.12 -22.07 -6.32
CA LEU A 49 18.08 -23.03 -6.74
C LEU A 49 18.64 -24.19 -7.58
N LYS A 50 19.37 -23.90 -8.66
CA LYS A 50 19.91 -24.93 -9.56
C LYS A 50 20.80 -25.94 -8.83
N LEU A 51 21.63 -25.47 -7.92
CA LEU A 51 22.50 -26.32 -7.12
C LEU A 51 21.70 -27.17 -6.12
N GLY A 52 20.65 -26.58 -5.52
CA GLY A 52 19.71 -27.30 -4.67
C GLY A 52 18.98 -28.44 -5.39
N GLN A 53 18.56 -28.19 -6.64
CA GLN A 53 17.94 -29.20 -7.50
C GLN A 53 18.92 -30.35 -7.84
N GLN A 54 20.20 -30.03 -8.11
CA GLN A 54 21.23 -31.05 -8.35
C GLN A 54 21.48 -31.91 -7.12
N VAL A 55 21.56 -31.32 -5.93
CA VAL A 55 21.72 -32.07 -4.67
C VAL A 55 20.47 -32.92 -4.38
N HIS A 56 19.26 -32.42 -4.68
CA HIS A 56 18.03 -33.19 -4.57
C HIS A 56 18.02 -34.38 -5.54
N ALA A 57 18.40 -34.19 -6.79
CA ALA A 57 18.54 -35.27 -7.76
C ALA A 57 19.56 -36.34 -7.30
N HIS A 58 20.70 -35.89 -6.78
CA HIS A 58 21.70 -36.82 -6.20
C HIS A 58 21.14 -37.65 -5.06
N LEU A 59 20.33 -37.04 -4.18
CA LEU A 59 19.66 -37.76 -3.08
C LEU A 59 18.71 -38.84 -3.59
N ILE A 60 17.92 -38.52 -4.65
CA ILE A 60 16.98 -39.47 -5.29
C ILE A 60 17.74 -40.63 -5.92
N VAL A 61 18.81 -40.36 -6.69
CA VAL A 61 19.62 -41.41 -7.34
C VAL A 61 20.23 -42.39 -6.34
N HIS A 62 20.59 -41.91 -5.16
CA HIS A 62 21.16 -42.77 -4.10
C HIS A 62 20.10 -43.43 -3.22
N GLY A 63 18.81 -43.34 -3.56
CA GLY A 63 17.72 -43.99 -2.85
C GLY A 63 17.49 -43.49 -1.42
N VAL A 64 17.98 -42.29 -1.10
CA VAL A 64 17.82 -41.73 0.25
C VAL A 64 16.42 -41.18 0.43
N THR A 65 15.63 -41.78 1.30
CA THR A 65 14.31 -41.29 1.66
C THR A 65 14.45 -40.08 2.62
N PRO A 66 13.91 -38.92 2.29
CA PRO A 66 13.99 -37.77 3.17
C PRO A 66 13.21 -37.98 4.47
N SER A 67 13.88 -37.82 5.61
CA SER A 67 13.20 -37.67 6.90
C SER A 67 12.45 -36.34 6.97
N SER A 68 11.52 -36.17 7.92
CA SER A 68 10.84 -34.88 8.14
C SER A 68 11.83 -33.74 8.41
N PHE A 69 12.94 -34.02 9.08
CA PHE A 69 13.99 -33.03 9.33
C PHE A 69 14.68 -32.58 8.02
N LEU A 70 15.09 -33.53 7.18
CA LEU A 70 15.68 -33.22 5.87
C LEU A 70 14.65 -32.57 4.97
N GLY A 71 13.41 -33.04 4.95
CA GLY A 71 12.29 -32.45 4.21
C GLY A 71 12.07 -30.98 4.56
N ALA A 72 12.13 -30.61 5.84
CA ALA A 72 12.03 -29.23 6.29
C ALA A 72 13.15 -28.34 5.69
N LYS A 73 14.39 -28.81 5.64
CA LYS A 73 15.51 -28.07 5.03
C LYS A 73 15.37 -27.94 3.52
N MET A 74 14.88 -28.99 2.85
CA MET A 74 14.63 -28.97 1.40
C MET A 74 13.49 -28.00 1.05
N VAL A 75 12.36 -28.04 1.78
CA VAL A 75 11.25 -27.09 1.62
C VAL A 75 11.73 -25.67 1.82
N ALA A 76 12.51 -25.39 2.88
CA ALA A 76 13.07 -24.07 3.13
C ALA A 76 13.98 -23.59 1.99
N MET A 77 14.81 -24.46 1.41
CA MET A 77 15.69 -24.15 0.28
C MET A 77 14.87 -23.80 -0.97
N TYR A 78 13.90 -24.62 -1.36
CA TYR A 78 13.05 -24.33 -2.51
C TYR A 78 12.28 -23.03 -2.33
N ALA A 79 11.63 -22.84 -1.18
CA ALA A 79 10.89 -21.63 -0.87
C ALA A 79 11.77 -20.37 -0.89
N SER A 80 12.96 -20.40 -0.25
CA SER A 80 13.87 -19.24 -0.25
C SER A 80 14.40 -18.89 -1.62
N SER A 81 14.45 -19.87 -2.52
CA SER A 81 14.93 -19.72 -3.91
C SER A 81 13.82 -19.33 -4.91
N GLY A 82 12.61 -19.04 -4.44
CA GLY A 82 11.49 -18.59 -5.29
C GLY A 82 10.63 -19.72 -5.87
N ASP A 83 10.98 -20.98 -5.65
CA ASP A 83 10.27 -22.16 -6.20
C ASP A 83 9.32 -22.76 -5.17
N ILE A 84 8.21 -22.05 -4.91
CA ILE A 84 7.21 -22.48 -3.93
C ILE A 84 6.45 -23.74 -4.39
N ASP A 85 6.27 -23.94 -5.69
CA ASP A 85 5.54 -25.10 -6.23
C ASP A 85 6.30 -26.39 -5.96
N SER A 86 7.63 -26.41 -6.19
CA SER A 86 8.47 -27.56 -5.84
C SER A 86 8.50 -27.81 -4.32
N ALA A 87 8.51 -26.76 -3.50
CA ALA A 87 8.44 -26.91 -2.05
C ALA A 87 7.12 -27.58 -1.61
N ILE A 88 6.00 -27.20 -2.23
CA ILE A 88 4.68 -27.75 -1.97
C ILE A 88 4.60 -29.23 -2.40
N MET A 89 5.05 -29.55 -3.62
CA MET A 89 5.05 -30.92 -4.13
C MET A 89 5.89 -31.84 -3.26
N LEU A 90 7.04 -31.36 -2.82
CA LEU A 90 7.92 -32.08 -1.92
C LEU A 90 7.26 -32.36 -0.57
N PHE A 91 6.62 -31.33 0.01
CA PHE A 91 5.86 -31.48 1.25
C PHE A 91 4.75 -32.52 1.12
N ASP A 92 3.92 -32.45 0.07
CA ASP A 92 2.80 -33.36 -0.17
C ASP A 92 3.28 -34.82 -0.34
N ARG A 93 4.48 -35.04 -0.89
CA ARG A 93 5.08 -36.36 -1.04
C ARG A 93 5.63 -36.93 0.27
N ILE A 94 6.35 -36.11 1.05
CA ILE A 94 7.01 -36.59 2.28
C ILE A 94 6.01 -36.77 3.43
N ARG A 95 4.99 -35.90 3.54
CA ARG A 95 4.00 -35.92 4.63
C ARG A 95 3.25 -37.24 4.78
N GLN A 96 3.17 -38.04 3.71
CA GLN A 96 2.53 -39.36 3.75
C GLN A 96 3.26 -40.37 4.67
N HIS A 97 4.55 -40.14 4.91
CA HIS A 97 5.40 -41.06 5.66
C HIS A 97 5.99 -40.45 6.95
N SER A 98 5.98 -39.12 7.08
CA SER A 98 6.62 -38.45 8.20
C SER A 98 6.00 -37.06 8.45
N TYR A 99 5.41 -36.89 9.63
CA TYR A 99 4.80 -35.67 10.09
C TYR A 99 5.54 -35.16 11.34
N SER A 100 5.98 -33.92 11.36
CA SER A 100 6.56 -33.28 12.54
C SER A 100 6.28 -31.78 12.54
N THR A 101 6.25 -31.17 13.72
CA THR A 101 6.02 -29.69 13.88
C THR A 101 7.01 -28.90 13.03
N LEU A 102 8.32 -29.24 13.05
CA LEU A 102 9.35 -28.57 12.26
C LEU A 102 9.05 -28.61 10.75
N PHE A 103 8.61 -29.77 10.25
CA PHE A 103 8.32 -29.96 8.83
C PHE A 103 7.07 -29.15 8.41
N CYS A 104 6.01 -29.20 9.21
CA CYS A 104 4.81 -28.39 8.99
C CYS A 104 5.12 -26.90 9.06
N ASN A 105 5.93 -26.45 10.03
CA ASN A 105 6.33 -25.05 10.15
C ASN A 105 7.08 -24.54 8.92
N SER A 106 7.94 -25.38 8.31
CA SER A 106 8.68 -24.97 7.12
C SER A 106 7.76 -24.63 5.95
N ILE A 107 6.72 -25.42 5.72
CA ILE A 107 5.77 -25.17 4.62
C ILE A 107 4.70 -24.14 4.97
N ILE A 108 4.20 -24.10 6.22
CA ILE A 108 3.27 -23.06 6.70
C ILE A 108 3.91 -21.68 6.53
N ARG A 109 5.16 -21.54 6.98
CA ARG A 109 5.94 -20.31 6.79
C ARG A 109 6.08 -19.95 5.32
N ALA A 110 6.47 -20.90 4.47
CA ALA A 110 6.63 -20.69 3.05
C ALA A 110 5.31 -20.21 2.41
N CYS A 111 4.22 -20.94 2.61
CA CYS A 111 2.91 -20.58 2.09
C CYS A 111 2.45 -19.19 2.58
N SER A 112 2.63 -18.88 3.86
CA SER A 112 2.26 -17.57 4.43
C SER A 112 3.08 -16.42 3.83
N LEU A 113 4.37 -16.61 3.55
CA LEU A 113 5.23 -15.59 2.94
C LEU A 113 4.92 -15.36 1.45
N TYR A 114 4.48 -16.40 0.74
CA TYR A 114 4.10 -16.32 -0.67
C TYR A 114 2.62 -15.96 -0.90
N GLY A 115 1.88 -15.56 0.14
CA GLY A 115 0.47 -15.18 0.01
C GLY A 115 -0.49 -16.35 -0.21
N LEU A 116 -0.02 -17.59 -0.06
CA LEU A 116 -0.84 -18.80 -0.17
C LEU A 116 -1.55 -19.12 1.16
N SER A 117 -2.23 -18.10 1.71
CA SER A 117 -2.79 -18.12 3.06
C SER A 117 -3.82 -19.24 3.28
N ASN A 118 -4.66 -19.53 2.26
CA ASN A 118 -5.60 -20.67 2.31
C ASN A 118 -4.87 -22.00 2.51
N ARG A 119 -3.73 -22.19 1.84
CA ARG A 119 -2.95 -23.44 1.95
C ARG A 119 -2.24 -23.54 3.30
N SER A 120 -1.68 -22.44 3.77
CA SER A 120 -1.07 -22.33 5.10
C SER A 120 -2.05 -22.77 6.20
N VAL A 121 -3.25 -22.21 6.19
CA VAL A 121 -4.32 -22.53 7.13
C VAL A 121 -4.78 -23.98 7.01
N ARG A 122 -4.90 -24.52 5.79
CA ARG A 122 -5.27 -25.92 5.57
C ARG A 122 -4.26 -26.87 6.16
N ILE A 123 -2.96 -26.64 5.93
CA ILE A 123 -1.88 -27.45 6.49
C ILE A 123 -1.89 -27.42 8.03
N TYR A 124 -2.16 -26.24 8.60
CA TYR A 124 -2.30 -26.10 10.05
C TYR A 124 -3.47 -26.93 10.60
N LYS A 125 -4.63 -26.92 9.94
CA LYS A 125 -5.79 -27.74 10.34
C LYS A 125 -5.50 -29.24 10.21
N GLU A 126 -4.81 -29.65 9.14
CA GLU A 126 -4.37 -31.05 8.95
C GLU A 126 -3.37 -31.45 10.05
N MET A 127 -2.37 -30.61 10.35
CA MET A 127 -1.39 -30.81 11.42
C MET A 127 -2.08 -31.05 12.77
N ASP A 128 -3.06 -30.22 13.10
CA ASP A 128 -3.85 -30.32 14.33
C ASP A 128 -4.69 -31.62 14.38
N SER A 129 -5.29 -32.01 13.23
CA SER A 129 -6.12 -33.21 13.15
C SER A 129 -5.36 -34.54 13.34
N VAL A 130 -4.06 -34.56 13.04
CA VAL A 130 -3.18 -35.72 13.25
C VAL A 130 -2.46 -35.66 14.61
N GLY A 131 -2.82 -34.71 15.49
CA GLY A 131 -2.26 -34.62 16.84
C GLY A 131 -0.87 -34.00 16.91
N VAL A 132 -0.40 -33.32 15.87
CA VAL A 132 0.86 -32.59 15.87
C VAL A 132 0.58 -31.14 16.31
N TYR A 133 1.08 -30.79 17.49
CA TYR A 133 0.78 -29.48 18.08
C TYR A 133 1.65 -28.36 17.51
N GLY A 134 1.02 -27.17 17.34
CA GLY A 134 1.73 -25.95 16.97
C GLY A 134 2.60 -25.41 18.10
N ASP A 135 3.68 -24.75 17.73
CA ASP A 135 4.64 -24.10 18.63
C ASP A 135 4.75 -22.59 18.34
N HIS A 136 5.69 -21.91 19.02
CA HIS A 136 5.95 -20.48 18.83
C HIS A 136 6.42 -20.11 17.41
N PHE A 137 6.84 -21.06 16.57
CA PHE A 137 7.13 -20.84 15.14
C PHE A 137 5.90 -21.08 14.24
N THR A 138 4.94 -21.89 14.68
CA THR A 138 3.70 -22.15 13.92
C THR A 138 2.74 -20.97 13.97
N PHE A 139 2.41 -20.52 15.19
CA PHE A 139 1.31 -19.56 15.40
C PHE A 139 1.48 -18.22 14.69
N PRO A 140 2.67 -17.59 14.62
CA PRO A 140 2.84 -16.31 13.93
C PRO A 140 2.45 -16.37 12.44
N PHE A 141 2.83 -17.42 11.73
CA PHE A 141 2.53 -17.57 10.31
C PHE A 141 1.09 -17.99 10.04
N VAL A 142 0.49 -18.76 10.94
CA VAL A 142 -0.94 -19.10 10.87
C VAL A 142 -1.79 -17.87 11.13
N LEU A 143 -1.49 -17.07 12.15
CA LEU A 143 -2.18 -15.81 12.47
C LEU A 143 -2.05 -14.80 11.32
N LYS A 144 -0.84 -14.66 10.74
CA LYS A 144 -0.64 -13.85 9.53
C LYS A 144 -1.55 -14.33 8.40
N SER A 145 -1.62 -15.64 8.17
CA SER A 145 -2.49 -16.19 7.11
C SER A 145 -3.98 -15.98 7.41
N CYS A 146 -4.41 -16.06 8.67
CA CYS A 146 -5.78 -15.72 9.09
C CYS A 146 -6.09 -14.23 8.83
N ALA A 147 -5.14 -13.33 9.12
CA ALA A 147 -5.28 -11.90 8.87
C ALA A 147 -5.40 -11.61 7.37
N ASP A 148 -4.55 -12.24 6.54
CA ASP A 148 -4.58 -12.08 5.08
C ASP A 148 -5.91 -12.57 4.45
N LEU A 149 -6.57 -13.55 5.09
CA LEU A 149 -7.88 -14.07 4.68
C LEU A 149 -9.06 -13.31 5.29
N GLY A 150 -8.83 -12.45 6.26
CA GLY A 150 -9.89 -11.82 7.05
C GLY A 150 -10.69 -12.80 7.93
N ASP A 151 -10.15 -14.00 8.20
CA ASP A 151 -10.84 -15.03 9.01
C ASP A 151 -10.64 -14.80 10.51
N VAL A 152 -11.44 -13.86 11.04
CA VAL A 152 -11.43 -13.47 12.45
C VAL A 152 -11.75 -14.66 13.36
N TRP A 153 -12.71 -15.51 12.95
CA TRP A 153 -13.14 -16.64 13.77
C TRP A 153 -12.02 -17.65 13.95
N LEU A 154 -11.36 -18.04 12.88
CA LEU A 154 -10.24 -18.99 12.94
C LEU A 154 -9.08 -18.42 13.76
N GLY A 155 -8.76 -17.13 13.56
CA GLY A 155 -7.72 -16.46 14.36
C GLY A 155 -8.03 -16.47 15.85
N LYS A 156 -9.29 -16.24 16.26
CA LYS A 156 -9.74 -16.39 17.66
C LYS A 156 -9.63 -17.83 18.17
N CYS A 157 -9.90 -18.83 17.32
CA CYS A 157 -9.65 -20.24 17.66
C CYS A 157 -8.16 -20.54 17.89
N VAL A 158 -7.29 -19.99 17.02
CA VAL A 158 -5.83 -20.11 17.17
C VAL A 158 -5.37 -19.42 18.45
N HIS A 159 -5.87 -18.22 18.77
CA HIS A 159 -5.59 -17.55 20.05
C HIS A 159 -5.97 -18.43 21.24
N GLY A 160 -7.16 -19.04 21.23
CA GLY A 160 -7.56 -20.00 22.26
C GLY A 160 -6.61 -21.20 22.41
N LYS A 161 -5.98 -21.66 21.32
CA LYS A 161 -4.94 -22.70 21.36
C LYS A 161 -3.63 -22.19 21.93
N VAL A 162 -3.20 -20.99 21.57
CA VAL A 162 -2.03 -20.32 22.16
C VAL A 162 -2.14 -20.25 23.69
N LEU A 163 -3.33 -19.87 24.19
CA LEU A 163 -3.58 -19.84 25.64
C LEU A 163 -3.43 -21.21 26.29
N ARG A 164 -3.97 -22.25 25.67
CA ARG A 164 -3.90 -23.64 26.19
C ARG A 164 -2.51 -24.26 26.09
N SER A 165 -1.71 -23.86 25.11
CA SER A 165 -0.33 -24.37 24.94
C SER A 165 0.69 -23.71 25.87
N GLY A 166 0.27 -22.78 26.71
CA GLY A 166 1.15 -22.05 27.63
C GLY A 166 2.02 -20.97 26.96
N LEU A 167 1.78 -20.66 25.67
CA LEU A 167 2.52 -19.65 24.91
C LEU A 167 1.95 -18.23 25.05
N LYS A 168 1.05 -18.01 26.01
CA LYS A 168 0.43 -16.71 26.29
C LYS A 168 1.47 -15.58 26.48
N PHE A 169 2.62 -15.93 27.06
CA PHE A 169 3.66 -14.95 27.41
C PHE A 169 4.84 -14.95 26.43
N ASP A 170 4.74 -15.71 25.34
CA ASP A 170 5.74 -15.64 24.26
C ASP A 170 5.55 -14.31 23.51
N PHE A 171 6.59 -13.48 23.46
CA PHE A 171 6.50 -12.14 22.88
C PHE A 171 6.34 -12.16 21.36
N TYR A 172 6.88 -13.15 20.64
CA TYR A 172 6.69 -13.29 19.19
C TYR A 172 5.24 -13.66 18.86
N VAL A 173 4.67 -14.59 19.61
CA VAL A 173 3.27 -14.98 19.45
C VAL A 173 2.34 -13.83 19.86
N GLY A 174 2.63 -13.15 20.97
CA GLY A 174 1.87 -11.99 21.45
C GLY A 174 1.83 -10.86 20.42
N THR A 175 2.99 -10.48 19.89
CA THR A 175 3.08 -9.46 18.83
C THR A 175 2.32 -9.87 17.56
N SER A 176 2.37 -11.16 17.19
CA SER A 176 1.63 -11.68 16.04
C SER A 176 0.12 -11.71 16.26
N LEU A 177 -0.34 -11.93 17.49
CA LEU A 177 -1.75 -11.81 17.86
C LEU A 177 -2.23 -10.36 17.76
N ILE A 178 -1.43 -9.41 18.24
CA ILE A 178 -1.74 -7.98 18.10
C ILE A 178 -1.84 -7.61 16.62
N ASP A 179 -0.86 -7.99 15.79
CA ASP A 179 -0.86 -7.73 14.34
C ASP A 179 -2.10 -8.32 13.64
N PHE A 180 -2.45 -9.57 14.00
CA PHE A 180 -3.65 -10.23 13.50
C PHE A 180 -4.92 -9.43 13.84
N TYR A 181 -5.13 -9.09 15.11
CA TYR A 181 -6.32 -8.35 15.53
C TYR A 181 -6.38 -6.95 14.93
N VAL A 182 -5.24 -6.26 14.84
CA VAL A 182 -5.13 -4.96 14.16
C VAL A 182 -5.54 -5.05 12.68
N LYS A 183 -5.04 -6.05 11.94
CA LYS A 183 -5.38 -6.24 10.52
C LYS A 183 -6.84 -6.58 10.29
N CYS A 184 -7.45 -7.27 11.25
CA CYS A 184 -8.87 -7.57 11.25
C CYS A 184 -9.76 -6.43 11.81
N SER A 185 -9.18 -5.27 12.13
CA SER A 185 -9.88 -4.12 12.75
C SER A 185 -10.50 -4.40 14.14
N GLU A 186 -10.07 -5.48 14.80
CA GLU A 186 -10.49 -5.87 16.16
C GLU A 186 -9.60 -5.21 17.23
N LEU A 187 -9.57 -3.86 17.24
CA LEU A 187 -8.62 -3.08 18.05
C LEU A 187 -8.77 -3.29 19.56
N SER A 188 -9.98 -3.57 20.04
CA SER A 188 -10.23 -3.86 21.46
C SER A 188 -9.55 -5.16 21.91
N ASP A 189 -9.55 -6.19 21.06
CA ASP A 189 -8.90 -7.46 21.36
C ASP A 189 -7.39 -7.33 21.21
N ALA A 190 -6.90 -6.55 20.21
CA ALA A 190 -5.49 -6.21 20.08
C ALA A 190 -4.95 -5.52 21.35
N ARG A 191 -5.71 -4.55 21.89
CA ARG A 191 -5.35 -3.84 23.13
C ARG A 191 -5.33 -4.78 24.33
N LYS A 192 -6.31 -5.66 24.49
CA LYS A 192 -6.34 -6.66 25.59
C LYS A 192 -5.11 -7.55 25.56
N VAL A 193 -4.76 -8.11 24.39
CA VAL A 193 -3.56 -8.96 24.24
C VAL A 193 -2.32 -8.17 24.67
N PHE A 194 -2.18 -6.92 24.22
CA PHE A 194 -1.07 -6.06 24.57
C PHE A 194 -1.00 -5.78 26.08
N ASP A 195 -2.15 -5.47 26.72
CA ASP A 195 -2.21 -5.18 28.15
C ASP A 195 -1.91 -6.41 29.01
N GLU A 196 -2.20 -7.62 28.52
CA GLU A 196 -1.89 -8.89 29.18
C GLU A 196 -0.44 -9.35 29.02
N MET A 197 0.33 -8.75 28.08
CA MET A 197 1.76 -9.09 27.90
C MET A 197 2.59 -8.60 29.10
N PRO A 198 3.35 -9.50 29.78
CA PRO A 198 4.17 -9.11 30.92
C PRO A 198 5.39 -8.28 30.51
N VAL A 199 5.94 -8.56 29.33
CA VAL A 199 7.05 -7.84 28.71
C VAL A 199 6.59 -7.36 27.32
N ARG A 200 6.68 -6.08 27.09
CA ARG A 200 6.30 -5.44 25.84
C ARG A 200 7.56 -4.95 25.15
N ASP A 201 7.91 -5.56 24.03
CA ASP A 201 9.01 -5.11 23.20
C ASP A 201 8.60 -3.91 22.31
N VAL A 202 9.56 -3.22 21.75
CA VAL A 202 9.31 -2.07 20.86
C VAL A 202 8.45 -2.46 19.65
N ALA A 203 8.53 -3.72 19.19
CA ALA A 203 7.74 -4.19 18.07
C ALA A 203 6.24 -4.27 18.40
N SER A 204 5.88 -4.79 19.58
CA SER A 204 4.47 -4.85 20.03
C SER A 204 3.84 -3.46 20.18
N TRP A 205 4.58 -2.49 20.72
CA TRP A 205 4.16 -1.09 20.75
C TRP A 205 3.93 -0.54 19.34
N ASN A 206 4.88 -0.72 18.43
CA ASN A 206 4.81 -0.18 17.07
C ASN A 206 3.64 -0.77 16.27
N VAL A 207 3.38 -2.07 16.39
CA VAL A 207 2.24 -2.72 15.72
C VAL A 207 0.91 -2.14 16.22
N LEU A 208 0.78 -1.96 17.54
CA LEU A 208 -0.44 -1.43 18.12
C LEU A 208 -0.66 0.05 17.75
N ILE A 209 0.38 0.89 17.82
CA ILE A 209 0.36 2.29 17.40
C ILE A 209 -0.06 2.41 15.93
N ALA A 210 0.59 1.67 15.04
CA ALA A 210 0.26 1.68 13.62
C ALA A 210 -1.18 1.23 13.36
N GLY A 211 -1.67 0.25 14.14
CA GLY A 211 -3.05 -0.22 14.07
C GLY A 211 -4.07 0.85 14.46
N PHE A 212 -3.87 1.53 15.56
CA PHE A 212 -4.75 2.62 16.00
C PHE A 212 -4.71 3.80 15.03
N MET A 213 -3.52 4.17 14.53
CA MET A 213 -3.38 5.22 13.52
C MET A 213 -4.13 4.88 12.23
N LYS A 214 -3.97 3.66 11.71
CA LYS A 214 -4.65 3.22 10.47
C LYS A 214 -6.18 3.27 10.58
N ASN A 215 -6.72 3.05 11.78
CA ASN A 215 -8.16 3.08 12.04
C ASN A 215 -8.66 4.46 12.53
N GLY A 216 -7.85 5.51 12.45
CA GLY A 216 -8.25 6.87 12.83
C GLY A 216 -8.34 7.14 14.34
N ASN A 217 -7.91 6.20 15.17
CA ASN A 217 -7.92 6.35 16.64
C ASN A 217 -6.65 7.06 17.14
N ILE A 218 -6.47 8.29 16.69
CA ILE A 218 -5.23 9.07 16.82
C ILE A 218 -4.83 9.28 18.27
N ARG A 219 -5.78 9.69 19.14
CA ARG A 219 -5.51 9.97 20.56
C ARG A 219 -4.93 8.76 21.29
N VAL A 220 -5.49 7.57 21.05
CA VAL A 220 -4.98 6.33 21.67
C VAL A 220 -3.57 6.02 21.20
N ALA A 221 -3.26 6.24 19.91
CA ALA A 221 -1.92 6.05 19.38
C ALA A 221 -0.91 7.05 19.96
N GLU A 222 -1.32 8.32 20.17
CA GLU A 222 -0.51 9.35 20.83
C GLU A 222 -0.18 8.94 22.28
N ASP A 223 -1.20 8.51 23.05
CA ASP A 223 -1.00 8.06 24.42
C ASP A 223 -0.03 6.87 24.50
N LEU A 224 -0.15 5.93 23.57
CA LEU A 224 0.75 4.78 23.48
C LEU A 224 2.18 5.23 23.14
N PHE A 225 2.35 6.12 22.17
CA PHE A 225 3.65 6.62 21.76
C PHE A 225 4.33 7.39 22.90
N LEU A 226 3.58 8.20 23.64
CA LEU A 226 4.10 8.90 24.82
C LEU A 226 4.49 7.95 25.95
N ALA A 227 3.73 6.87 26.16
CA ALA A 227 3.99 5.86 27.18
C ALA A 227 5.20 4.95 26.87
N MET A 228 5.73 4.96 25.63
CA MET A 228 6.91 4.19 25.28
C MET A 228 8.16 4.73 25.98
N SER A 229 8.85 3.89 26.74
CA SER A 229 10.14 4.22 27.38
C SER A 229 11.27 4.42 26.35
N GLU A 230 11.29 3.58 25.32
CA GLU A 230 12.27 3.63 24.24
C GLU A 230 11.56 3.71 22.88
N LYS A 231 11.92 4.71 22.10
CA LYS A 231 11.38 4.93 20.76
C LYS A 231 12.49 4.70 19.73
N ASN A 232 12.22 3.80 18.77
CA ASN A 232 13.14 3.59 17.64
C ASN A 232 12.61 4.26 16.37
N ILE A 233 13.38 4.17 15.29
CA ILE A 233 13.02 4.75 14.00
C ILE A 233 11.65 4.26 13.47
N VAL A 234 11.26 3.02 13.79
CA VAL A 234 9.95 2.47 13.38
C VAL A 234 8.82 3.14 14.15
N SER A 235 9.01 3.44 15.46
CA SER A 235 8.02 4.13 16.30
C SER A 235 7.72 5.53 15.76
N TRP A 236 8.75 6.32 15.49
CA TRP A 236 8.63 7.65 14.91
C TRP A 236 7.98 7.60 13.52
N THR A 237 8.46 6.70 12.66
CA THR A 237 7.91 6.56 11.30
C THR A 237 6.44 6.14 11.31
N ALA A 238 6.03 5.25 12.22
CA ALA A 238 4.63 4.82 12.36
C ALA A 238 3.71 5.98 12.72
N MET A 239 4.13 6.86 13.65
CA MET A 239 3.38 8.04 14.04
C MET A 239 3.32 9.08 12.90
N ILE A 240 4.47 9.41 12.28
CA ILE A 240 4.52 10.35 11.14
C ILE A 240 3.64 9.87 9.99
N SER A 241 3.76 8.59 9.61
CA SER A 241 2.92 7.98 8.57
C SER A 241 1.45 8.00 8.94
N GLY A 242 1.13 7.70 10.20
CA GLY A 242 -0.23 7.73 10.72
C GLY A 242 -0.85 9.12 10.65
N TYR A 243 -0.17 10.16 11.09
CA TYR A 243 -0.66 11.54 10.97
C TYR A 243 -0.87 11.93 9.51
N THR A 244 0.08 11.62 8.62
CA THR A 244 -0.03 11.91 7.19
C THR A 244 -1.25 11.22 6.56
N GLN A 245 -1.48 9.94 6.87
CA GLN A 245 -2.63 9.18 6.36
C GLN A 245 -3.96 9.71 6.88
N ASN A 246 -4.00 10.24 8.10
CA ASN A 246 -5.19 10.85 8.69
C ASN A 246 -5.34 12.35 8.37
N MET A 247 -4.62 12.86 7.35
CA MET A 247 -4.69 14.25 6.90
C MET A 247 -4.31 15.29 7.97
N LEU A 248 -3.50 14.90 8.95
CA LEU A 248 -2.97 15.75 10.01
C LEU A 248 -1.54 16.21 9.67
N ALA A 249 -1.40 16.87 8.52
CA ALA A 249 -0.13 17.26 7.94
C ALA A 249 0.77 18.04 8.91
N ILE A 250 0.22 19.03 9.61
CA ILE A 250 0.97 19.88 10.55
C ILE A 250 1.61 19.03 11.66
N ARG A 251 0.84 18.12 12.28
CA ARG A 251 1.37 17.24 13.32
C ARG A 251 2.44 16.27 12.82
N ALA A 252 2.29 15.79 11.57
CA ALA A 252 3.31 14.94 10.95
C ALA A 252 4.64 15.68 10.76
N LEU A 253 4.57 16.94 10.34
CA LEU A 253 5.75 17.81 10.13
C LEU A 253 6.40 18.20 11.46
N GLU A 254 5.61 18.59 12.47
CA GLU A 254 6.11 18.89 13.83
C GLU A 254 6.83 17.69 14.44
N LEU A 255 6.26 16.50 14.31
CA LEU A 255 6.88 15.28 14.84
C LEU A 255 8.17 14.92 14.07
N PHE A 256 8.24 15.21 12.77
CA PHE A 256 9.45 15.04 11.99
C PHE A 256 10.54 16.05 12.41
N ASP A 257 10.17 17.32 12.66
CA ASP A 257 11.07 18.34 13.17
C ASP A 257 11.62 17.95 14.56
N GLU A 258 10.78 17.38 15.44
CA GLU A 258 11.21 16.83 16.74
C GLU A 258 12.20 15.68 16.58
N MET A 259 11.92 14.74 15.65
CA MET A 259 12.79 13.59 15.35
C MET A 259 14.16 14.04 14.81
N THR A 260 14.21 15.13 14.06
CA THR A 260 15.47 15.67 13.48
C THR A 260 16.22 16.61 14.40
N SER A 261 15.63 17.00 15.53
CA SER A 261 16.27 17.86 16.53
C SER A 261 17.45 17.17 17.21
N ASP A 262 18.36 17.96 17.75
CA ASP A 262 19.54 17.48 18.50
C ASP A 262 19.17 16.70 19.78
N LEU A 263 17.92 16.80 20.23
CA LEU A 263 17.40 16.10 21.40
C LEU A 263 17.06 14.63 21.10
N SER A 264 16.86 14.29 19.83
CA SER A 264 16.55 12.92 19.39
C SER A 264 17.82 12.19 18.97
N ASN A 265 18.05 11.00 19.55
CA ASN A 265 19.15 10.13 19.14
C ASN A 265 18.79 9.28 17.89
N VAL A 266 17.60 9.49 17.30
CA VAL A 266 17.07 8.68 16.21
C VAL A 266 17.06 9.50 14.92
N LYS A 267 17.85 9.08 13.93
CA LYS A 267 17.92 9.77 12.63
C LYS A 267 16.90 9.18 11.65
N PRO A 268 16.17 10.04 10.90
CA PRO A 268 15.28 9.58 9.82
C PRO A 268 16.01 8.75 8.76
N ASN A 269 15.35 7.69 8.30
CA ASN A 269 15.78 6.94 7.12
C ASN A 269 14.92 7.31 5.90
N TRP A 270 15.19 6.68 4.75
CA TRP A 270 14.42 6.92 3.53
C TRP A 270 12.92 6.63 3.67
N VAL A 271 12.53 5.66 4.52
CA VAL A 271 11.10 5.34 4.77
C VAL A 271 10.43 6.47 5.54
N THR A 272 11.10 7.01 6.56
CA THR A 272 10.60 8.16 7.33
C THR A 272 10.40 9.38 6.42
N ILE A 273 11.38 9.67 5.56
CA ILE A 273 11.28 10.80 4.62
C ILE A 273 10.10 10.58 3.66
N MET A 274 9.97 9.39 3.06
CA MET A 274 8.84 9.08 2.20
C MET A 274 7.48 9.19 2.92
N SER A 275 7.44 8.95 4.23
CA SER A 275 6.21 9.04 5.02
C SER A 275 5.81 10.49 5.34
N VAL A 276 6.77 11.42 5.45
CA VAL A 276 6.49 12.83 5.77
C VAL A 276 6.27 13.69 4.53
N LEU A 277 6.89 13.38 3.37
CA LEU A 277 6.76 14.17 2.15
C LEU A 277 5.31 14.45 1.72
N PRO A 278 4.36 13.47 1.80
CA PRO A 278 2.96 13.76 1.47
C PRO A 278 2.32 14.82 2.39
N ALA A 279 2.80 14.97 3.64
CA ALA A 279 2.31 16.00 4.55
C ALA A 279 2.68 17.41 4.05
N CYS A 280 3.88 17.62 3.49
CA CYS A 280 4.23 18.88 2.83
C CYS A 280 3.25 19.21 1.69
N GLY A 281 2.91 18.20 0.86
CA GLY A 281 1.94 18.38 -0.23
C GLY A 281 0.51 18.64 0.26
N GLN A 282 0.11 18.09 1.41
CA GLN A 282 -1.21 18.32 2.01
C GLN A 282 -1.34 19.74 2.59
N SER A 283 -0.27 20.26 3.19
CA SER A 283 -0.22 21.62 3.74
C SER A 283 0.27 22.67 2.74
N SER A 284 0.65 22.26 1.53
CA SER A 284 1.29 23.13 0.53
C SER A 284 2.55 23.84 1.04
N ASP A 285 3.26 23.22 1.99
CA ASP A 285 4.46 23.78 2.63
C ASP A 285 5.71 23.43 1.82
N LEU A 286 6.00 24.26 0.83
CA LEU A 286 7.15 24.09 -0.06
C LEU A 286 8.49 24.25 0.69
N ASP A 287 8.56 25.19 1.64
CA ASP A 287 9.79 25.48 2.36
C ASP A 287 10.24 24.30 3.24
N ARG A 288 9.30 23.67 3.96
CA ARG A 288 9.59 22.42 4.68
C ARG A 288 9.93 21.28 3.72
N GLY A 289 9.23 21.19 2.59
CA GLY A 289 9.54 20.21 1.55
C GLY A 289 10.99 20.32 1.04
N ARG A 290 11.49 21.54 0.81
CA ARG A 290 12.90 21.81 0.45
C ARG A 290 13.87 21.41 1.55
N LYS A 291 13.59 21.77 2.81
CA LYS A 291 14.44 21.38 3.95
C LYS A 291 14.56 19.86 4.10
N ILE A 292 13.46 19.14 3.90
CA ILE A 292 13.45 17.66 3.92
C ILE A 292 14.26 17.09 2.75
N HIS A 293 14.17 17.70 1.56
CA HIS A 293 15.00 17.32 0.42
C HIS A 293 16.49 17.55 0.67
N ASP A 294 16.86 18.73 1.20
CA ASP A 294 18.25 19.05 1.54
C ASP A 294 18.80 18.09 2.61
N TYR A 295 17.98 17.74 3.62
CA TYR A 295 18.32 16.71 4.58
C TYR A 295 18.58 15.36 3.89
N ALA A 296 17.73 14.94 2.98
CA ALA A 296 17.90 13.68 2.24
C ALA A 296 19.21 13.65 1.44
N ILE A 297 19.60 14.77 0.84
CA ILE A 297 20.86 14.93 0.13
C ILE A 297 22.04 14.84 1.12
N SER A 298 21.98 15.55 2.25
CA SER A 298 23.06 15.60 3.25
C SER A 298 23.42 14.24 3.83
N VAL A 299 22.41 13.33 3.93
CA VAL A 299 22.61 11.95 4.43
C VAL A 299 22.79 10.91 3.31
N GLY A 300 22.92 11.36 2.05
CA GLY A 300 23.20 10.50 0.88
C GLY A 300 22.04 9.60 0.45
N LEU A 301 20.80 9.94 0.76
CA LEU A 301 19.59 9.21 0.37
C LEU A 301 19.05 9.60 -1.00
N ASP A 302 19.60 10.63 -1.63
CA ASP A 302 19.23 11.16 -2.95
C ASP A 302 19.38 10.15 -4.10
N ARG A 303 20.13 9.06 -3.89
CA ARG A 303 20.28 7.97 -4.87
C ARG A 303 19.09 7.01 -4.94
N ASN A 304 18.17 7.08 -3.98
CA ASN A 304 16.99 6.21 -3.94
C ASN A 304 15.94 6.70 -4.95
N MET A 305 15.60 5.85 -5.94
CA MET A 305 14.64 6.20 -7.01
C MET A 305 13.24 6.43 -6.49
N SER A 306 12.80 5.64 -5.50
CA SER A 306 11.48 5.82 -4.88
C SER A 306 11.38 7.15 -4.15
N LEU A 307 12.47 7.58 -3.49
CA LEU A 307 12.52 8.89 -2.83
C LEU A 307 12.45 10.02 -3.86
N LYS A 308 13.16 9.92 -4.98
CA LYS A 308 13.07 10.93 -6.06
C LYS A 308 11.65 11.04 -6.62
N THR A 309 10.96 9.92 -6.77
CA THR A 309 9.55 9.92 -7.18
C THR A 309 8.65 10.60 -6.15
N ALA A 310 8.86 10.32 -4.85
CA ALA A 310 8.10 10.97 -3.78
C ALA A 310 8.38 12.47 -3.68
N LEU A 311 9.64 12.91 -3.89
CA LEU A 311 10.00 14.33 -3.97
C LEU A 311 9.33 15.01 -5.17
N ALA A 312 9.32 14.39 -6.35
CA ALA A 312 8.60 14.93 -7.51
C ALA A 312 7.10 15.11 -7.21
N ALA A 313 6.48 14.13 -6.55
CA ALA A 313 5.07 14.22 -6.14
C ALA A 313 4.83 15.33 -5.12
N MET A 314 5.72 15.48 -4.14
CA MET A 314 5.65 16.55 -3.13
C MET A 314 5.78 17.93 -3.79
N TYR A 315 6.80 18.15 -4.62
CA TYR A 315 6.99 19.43 -5.30
C TYR A 315 5.80 19.80 -6.18
N ALA A 316 5.27 18.83 -6.96
CA ALA A 316 4.09 19.05 -7.77
C ALA A 316 2.88 19.49 -6.92
N LYS A 317 2.62 18.82 -5.79
CA LYS A 317 1.53 19.17 -4.88
C LYS A 317 1.71 20.52 -4.19
N CYS A 318 2.95 20.93 -3.93
CA CYS A 318 3.28 22.24 -3.37
C CYS A 318 3.30 23.35 -4.44
N GLY A 319 2.93 23.07 -5.71
CA GLY A 319 2.85 24.05 -6.78
C GLY A 319 4.16 24.31 -7.52
N SER A 320 5.26 23.62 -7.18
CA SER A 320 6.57 23.79 -7.84
C SER A 320 6.82 22.70 -8.88
N LEU A 321 6.25 22.91 -10.08
CA LEU A 321 6.36 21.95 -11.18
C LEU A 321 7.80 21.84 -11.71
N SER A 322 8.58 22.93 -11.69
CA SER A 322 9.98 22.95 -12.14
C SER A 322 10.87 22.03 -11.31
N GLU A 323 10.75 22.06 -9.99
CA GLU A 323 11.50 21.18 -9.08
C GLU A 323 11.02 19.71 -9.22
N ALA A 324 9.70 19.52 -9.43
CA ALA A 324 9.16 18.19 -9.73
C ALA A 324 9.78 17.60 -11.01
N GLN A 325 9.92 18.39 -12.07
CA GLN A 325 10.58 18.01 -13.33
C GLN A 325 12.04 17.64 -13.13
N ILE A 326 12.79 18.45 -12.37
CA ILE A 326 14.20 18.16 -12.06
C ILE A 326 14.34 16.81 -11.37
N CYS A 327 13.52 16.54 -10.34
CA CYS A 327 13.50 15.26 -9.66
C CYS A 327 13.20 14.10 -10.62
N PHE A 328 12.18 14.25 -11.46
CA PHE A 328 11.77 13.24 -12.44
C PHE A 328 12.86 12.97 -13.49
N GLN A 329 13.48 14.03 -14.05
CA GLN A 329 14.54 13.93 -15.05
C GLN A 329 15.83 13.32 -14.49
N SER A 330 16.10 13.50 -13.19
CA SER A 330 17.24 12.90 -12.50
C SER A 330 17.17 11.36 -12.40
N ILE A 331 16.01 10.77 -12.73
CA ILE A 331 15.80 9.31 -12.77
C ILE A 331 16.04 8.83 -14.21
N PRO A 332 17.00 7.92 -14.46
CA PRO A 332 17.22 7.35 -15.80
C PRO A 332 15.95 6.69 -16.34
N SER A 333 15.64 6.85 -17.64
CA SER A 333 14.41 6.33 -18.24
C SER A 333 14.26 4.81 -18.07
N SER A 334 15.37 4.06 -18.14
CA SER A 334 15.38 2.61 -17.90
C SER A 334 15.05 2.17 -16.46
N ARG A 335 15.01 3.12 -15.50
CA ARG A 335 14.71 2.88 -14.09
C ARG A 335 13.40 3.53 -13.64
N LYS A 336 12.74 4.30 -14.51
CA LYS A 336 11.42 4.85 -14.24
C LYS A 336 10.39 3.73 -14.30
N ASN A 337 9.72 3.48 -13.18
CA ASN A 337 8.63 2.52 -13.11
C ASN A 337 7.29 3.22 -13.37
N LEU A 338 6.21 2.44 -13.44
CA LEU A 338 4.85 2.93 -13.65
C LEU A 338 4.46 4.08 -12.69
N VAL A 339 4.80 3.95 -11.40
CA VAL A 339 4.49 4.98 -10.39
C VAL A 339 5.21 6.30 -10.70
N THR A 340 6.47 6.24 -11.15
CA THR A 340 7.24 7.44 -11.50
C THR A 340 6.62 8.19 -12.70
N TRP A 341 6.19 7.47 -13.73
CA TRP A 341 5.52 8.03 -14.88
C TRP A 341 4.15 8.62 -14.52
N ASN A 342 3.32 7.86 -13.79
CA ASN A 342 2.00 8.32 -13.32
C ASN A 342 2.10 9.58 -12.45
N THR A 343 3.13 9.67 -11.60
CA THR A 343 3.39 10.87 -10.78
C THR A 343 3.56 12.11 -11.66
N MET A 344 4.35 12.03 -12.72
CA MET A 344 4.62 13.21 -13.56
C MET A 344 3.47 13.53 -14.51
N ILE A 345 2.80 12.52 -15.07
CA ILE A 345 1.57 12.69 -15.87
C ILE A 345 0.51 13.41 -15.04
N SER A 346 0.25 12.97 -13.81
CA SER A 346 -0.72 13.59 -12.91
C SER A 346 -0.29 14.99 -12.45
N ALA A 347 1.02 15.21 -12.27
CA ALA A 347 1.55 16.54 -11.94
C ALA A 347 1.26 17.54 -13.04
N TYR A 348 1.58 17.21 -14.30
CA TYR A 348 1.24 18.07 -15.43
C TYR A 348 -0.27 18.30 -15.57
N ALA A 349 -1.06 17.23 -15.41
CA ALA A 349 -2.51 17.29 -15.49
C ALA A 349 -3.12 18.28 -14.48
N SER A 350 -2.68 18.20 -13.22
CA SER A 350 -3.20 19.06 -12.14
C SER A 350 -2.81 20.53 -12.29
N HIS A 351 -1.73 20.81 -13.02
CA HIS A 351 -1.26 22.18 -13.29
C HIS A 351 -1.74 22.73 -14.64
N GLY A 352 -2.60 22.00 -15.37
CA GLY A 352 -3.15 22.44 -16.65
C GLY A 352 -2.19 22.30 -17.85
N TYR A 353 -1.12 21.53 -17.70
CA TYR A 353 -0.16 21.23 -18.78
C TYR A 353 -0.52 19.92 -19.48
N GLY A 354 -1.70 19.88 -20.14
CA GLY A 354 -2.20 18.64 -20.77
C GLY A 354 -1.34 18.17 -21.92
N VAL A 355 -0.72 19.06 -22.70
CA VAL A 355 0.19 18.69 -23.79
C VAL A 355 1.42 17.95 -23.25
N GLU A 356 2.02 18.45 -22.18
CA GLU A 356 3.17 17.85 -21.51
C GLU A 356 2.79 16.50 -20.85
N SER A 357 1.57 16.40 -20.32
CA SER A 357 1.02 15.13 -19.80
C SER A 357 0.97 14.08 -20.91
N VAL A 358 0.45 14.44 -22.10
CA VAL A 358 0.40 13.55 -23.29
C VAL A 358 1.80 13.22 -23.79
N SER A 359 2.71 14.19 -23.85
CA SER A 359 4.10 13.94 -24.23
C SER A 359 4.78 12.94 -23.29
N THR A 360 4.58 13.12 -21.98
CA THR A 360 5.12 12.23 -20.94
C THR A 360 4.57 10.80 -21.05
N PHE A 361 3.29 10.67 -21.42
CA PHE A 361 2.70 9.37 -21.71
C PHE A 361 3.35 8.68 -22.91
N ASN A 362 3.58 9.42 -23.99
CA ASN A 362 4.26 8.88 -25.18
C ASN A 362 5.69 8.42 -24.85
N ASP A 363 6.43 9.18 -24.05
CA ASP A 363 7.76 8.79 -23.56
C ASP A 363 7.70 7.52 -22.71
N MET A 364 6.67 7.37 -21.86
CA MET A 364 6.41 6.16 -21.06
C MET A 364 6.21 4.93 -21.96
N ILE A 365 5.39 5.05 -23.01
CA ILE A 365 5.15 3.96 -23.97
C ILE A 365 6.44 3.61 -24.74
N GLN A 366 7.22 4.61 -25.17
CA GLN A 366 8.52 4.40 -25.82
C GLN A 366 9.54 3.71 -24.89
N ALA A 367 9.46 3.97 -23.59
CA ALA A 367 10.27 3.29 -22.57
C ALA A 367 9.81 1.84 -22.30
N GLY A 368 8.76 1.36 -22.95
CA GLY A 368 8.23 -0.01 -22.80
C GLY A 368 7.46 -0.23 -21.48
N VAL A 369 6.96 0.83 -20.85
CA VAL A 369 6.16 0.73 -19.61
C VAL A 369 4.69 0.73 -19.98
N GLU A 370 3.97 -0.33 -19.63
CA GLU A 370 2.53 -0.46 -19.88
C GLU A 370 1.73 0.48 -18.98
N PRO A 371 0.73 1.23 -19.53
CA PRO A 371 -0.13 2.11 -18.75
C PRO A 371 -1.18 1.31 -17.97
N ASP A 372 -1.61 1.87 -16.86
CA ASP A 372 -2.71 1.35 -16.04
C ASP A 372 -3.90 2.34 -15.97
N ALA A 373 -4.93 1.98 -15.20
CA ALA A 373 -6.10 2.84 -14.98
C ALA A 373 -5.71 4.22 -14.42
N ILE A 374 -4.72 4.29 -13.52
CA ILE A 374 -4.25 5.56 -12.93
C ILE A 374 -3.59 6.45 -13.99
N THR A 375 -2.82 5.86 -14.90
CA THR A 375 -2.23 6.57 -16.05
C THR A 375 -3.31 7.29 -16.85
N PHE A 376 -4.38 6.57 -17.21
CA PHE A 376 -5.48 7.15 -18.00
C PHE A 376 -6.28 8.19 -17.21
N THR A 377 -6.50 7.99 -15.90
CA THR A 377 -7.12 9.03 -15.08
C THR A 377 -6.32 10.33 -15.13
N GLY A 378 -4.98 10.27 -15.01
CA GLY A 378 -4.11 11.44 -15.13
C GLY A 378 -4.22 12.09 -16.52
N LEU A 379 -4.11 11.30 -17.60
CA LEU A 379 -4.22 11.82 -18.97
C LEU A 379 -5.57 12.50 -19.27
N LEU A 380 -6.66 11.83 -18.92
CA LEU A 380 -8.01 12.35 -19.18
C LEU A 380 -8.29 13.62 -18.37
N SER A 381 -7.79 13.67 -17.12
CA SER A 381 -7.83 14.89 -16.30
C SER A 381 -7.02 16.02 -16.93
N GLY A 382 -5.81 15.72 -17.42
CA GLY A 382 -4.98 16.70 -18.14
C GLY A 382 -5.65 17.22 -19.41
N CYS A 383 -6.26 16.34 -20.20
CA CYS A 383 -7.04 16.73 -21.38
C CYS A 383 -8.23 17.63 -20.99
N SER A 384 -8.95 17.31 -19.90
CA SER A 384 -10.07 18.10 -19.41
C SER A 384 -9.64 19.50 -19.01
N HIS A 385 -8.59 19.64 -18.20
CA HIS A 385 -8.11 20.94 -17.74
C HIS A 385 -7.52 21.81 -18.85
N SER A 386 -7.03 21.20 -19.94
CA SER A 386 -6.40 21.90 -21.07
C SER A 386 -7.31 22.03 -22.30
N GLY A 387 -8.55 21.53 -22.23
CA GLY A 387 -9.50 21.60 -23.34
C GLY A 387 -9.16 20.75 -24.55
N LEU A 388 -8.36 19.67 -24.37
CA LEU A 388 -7.92 18.77 -25.44
C LEU A 388 -8.98 17.69 -25.72
N VAL A 389 -10.15 18.12 -26.26
CA VAL A 389 -11.36 17.28 -26.33
C VAL A 389 -11.14 16.03 -27.18
N ASP A 390 -10.67 16.18 -28.42
CA ASP A 390 -10.54 15.05 -29.35
C ASP A 390 -9.45 14.08 -28.89
N ILE A 391 -8.38 14.60 -28.30
CA ILE A 391 -7.30 13.78 -27.74
C ILE A 391 -7.82 12.97 -26.53
N GLY A 392 -8.57 13.61 -25.65
CA GLY A 392 -9.16 12.92 -24.49
C GLY A 392 -10.14 11.82 -24.87
N LEU A 393 -11.03 12.08 -25.86
CA LEU A 393 -11.95 11.08 -26.39
C LEU A 393 -11.22 9.90 -27.05
N ASN A 394 -10.14 10.17 -27.78
CA ASN A 394 -9.31 9.13 -28.37
C ASN A 394 -8.65 8.25 -27.30
N PHE A 395 -8.09 8.85 -26.25
CA PHE A 395 -7.51 8.10 -25.12
C PHE A 395 -8.57 7.26 -24.40
N PHE A 396 -9.75 7.83 -24.13
CA PHE A 396 -10.84 7.06 -23.50
C PHE A 396 -11.27 5.83 -24.31
N ASN A 397 -11.35 5.97 -25.63
CA ASN A 397 -11.68 4.85 -26.52
C ASN A 397 -10.54 3.83 -26.60
N SER A 398 -9.27 4.28 -26.55
CA SER A 398 -8.11 3.40 -26.60
C SER A 398 -7.93 2.54 -25.34
N MET A 399 -8.45 2.97 -24.18
CA MET A 399 -8.39 2.20 -22.93
C MET A 399 -8.86 0.77 -23.13
N ARG A 400 -10.08 0.59 -23.68
CA ARG A 400 -10.66 -0.73 -23.91
C ARG A 400 -10.08 -1.41 -25.14
N ASN A 401 -9.96 -0.67 -26.26
CA ASN A 401 -9.66 -1.24 -27.56
C ASN A 401 -8.18 -1.61 -27.74
N GLN A 402 -7.28 -0.86 -27.12
CA GLN A 402 -5.83 -1.01 -27.29
C GLN A 402 -5.13 -1.56 -26.04
N TYR A 403 -5.57 -1.14 -24.86
CA TYR A 403 -4.89 -1.46 -23.59
C TYR A 403 -5.66 -2.46 -22.74
N ASN A 404 -6.86 -2.90 -23.17
CA ASN A 404 -7.72 -3.83 -22.42
C ASN A 404 -8.00 -3.37 -20.97
N ILE A 405 -8.17 -2.06 -20.77
CA ILE A 405 -8.49 -1.44 -19.48
C ILE A 405 -9.96 -1.02 -19.49
N GLU A 406 -10.75 -1.59 -18.60
CA GLU A 406 -12.16 -1.19 -18.45
C GLU A 406 -12.24 0.18 -17.74
N PRO A 407 -12.97 1.17 -18.34
CA PRO A 407 -13.16 2.47 -17.74
C PRO A 407 -13.91 2.39 -16.41
N THR A 408 -13.36 3.05 -15.38
CA THR A 408 -13.94 3.22 -14.05
C THR A 408 -14.74 4.51 -13.92
N HIS A 409 -15.39 4.74 -12.77
CA HIS A 409 -16.11 5.99 -12.49
C HIS A 409 -15.24 7.24 -12.67
N GLU A 410 -13.96 7.17 -12.30
CA GLU A 410 -13.02 8.29 -12.42
C GLU A 410 -12.79 8.66 -13.88
N HIS A 411 -12.63 7.68 -14.77
CA HIS A 411 -12.44 7.93 -16.20
C HIS A 411 -13.68 8.57 -16.83
N TYR A 412 -14.86 8.06 -16.50
CA TYR A 412 -16.12 8.66 -16.95
C TYR A 412 -16.29 10.09 -16.41
N ALA A 413 -15.92 10.34 -15.15
CA ALA A 413 -15.97 11.68 -14.57
C ALA A 413 -15.07 12.66 -15.33
N CYS A 414 -13.83 12.24 -15.68
CA CYS A 414 -12.91 13.06 -16.46
C CYS A 414 -13.47 13.39 -17.87
N ILE A 415 -14.10 12.41 -18.55
CA ILE A 415 -14.66 12.64 -19.89
C ILE A 415 -15.92 13.51 -19.82
N VAL A 416 -16.79 13.31 -18.83
CA VAL A 416 -17.96 14.16 -18.61
C VAL A 416 -17.53 15.59 -18.29
N ASP A 417 -16.51 15.81 -17.47
CA ASP A 417 -15.93 17.14 -17.20
C ASP A 417 -15.32 17.74 -18.46
N LEU A 418 -14.58 16.97 -19.26
CA LEU A 418 -13.99 17.40 -20.53
C LEU A 418 -15.08 17.90 -21.51
N LEU A 419 -16.10 17.08 -21.75
CA LEU A 419 -17.21 17.44 -22.63
C LEU A 419 -18.01 18.62 -22.08
N GLY A 420 -18.21 18.63 -20.75
CA GLY A 420 -18.89 19.70 -20.05
C GLY A 420 -18.19 21.06 -20.21
N ARG A 421 -16.87 21.10 -19.99
CA ARG A 421 -16.04 22.29 -20.17
C ARG A 421 -16.02 22.77 -21.63
N ALA A 422 -16.11 21.86 -22.57
CA ALA A 422 -16.19 22.17 -24.01
C ALA A 422 -17.59 22.60 -24.47
N GLY A 423 -18.59 22.68 -23.59
CA GLY A 423 -19.97 23.05 -23.95
C GLY A 423 -20.77 21.93 -24.61
N ARG A 424 -20.21 20.71 -24.73
CA ARG A 424 -20.87 19.55 -25.35
C ARG A 424 -21.78 18.83 -24.32
N LEU A 425 -22.67 19.60 -23.66
CA LEU A 425 -23.48 19.14 -22.52
C LEU A 425 -24.39 17.97 -22.86
N LYS A 426 -24.99 17.95 -24.06
CA LYS A 426 -25.87 16.85 -24.49
C LYS A 426 -25.09 15.53 -24.57
N GLU A 427 -23.91 15.57 -25.15
CA GLU A 427 -23.04 14.39 -25.27
C GLU A 427 -22.54 13.92 -23.90
N ALA A 428 -22.17 14.84 -23.02
CA ALA A 428 -21.79 14.54 -21.64
C ALA A 428 -22.93 13.84 -20.88
N TYR A 429 -24.16 14.34 -21.02
CA TYR A 429 -25.36 13.74 -20.42
C TYR A 429 -25.69 12.37 -21.01
N GLU A 430 -25.67 12.22 -22.34
CA GLU A 430 -25.88 10.93 -23.00
C GLU A 430 -24.85 9.88 -22.58
N LEU A 431 -23.59 10.28 -22.49
CA LEU A 431 -22.51 9.41 -22.01
C LEU A 431 -22.79 8.94 -20.56
N THR A 432 -23.22 9.86 -19.70
CA THR A 432 -23.60 9.53 -18.31
C THR A 432 -24.73 8.51 -18.24
N LEU A 433 -25.72 8.59 -19.13
CA LEU A 433 -26.82 7.61 -19.18
C LEU A 433 -26.40 6.25 -19.76
N LYS A 434 -25.38 6.21 -20.62
CA LYS A 434 -24.87 4.97 -21.27
C LYS A 434 -23.80 4.25 -20.45
N MET A 435 -23.44 4.76 -19.29
CA MET A 435 -22.44 4.11 -18.43
C MET A 435 -22.90 2.72 -17.99
N PRO A 436 -22.00 1.72 -17.96
CA PRO A 436 -22.32 0.35 -17.50
C PRO A 436 -22.54 0.24 -15.99
N MET A 437 -22.27 1.32 -15.24
CA MET A 437 -22.37 1.42 -13.80
C MET A 437 -23.20 2.66 -13.40
N PRO A 438 -23.85 2.69 -12.23
CA PRO A 438 -24.60 3.85 -11.76
C PRO A 438 -23.69 5.09 -11.63
N PRO A 439 -24.05 6.26 -12.22
CA PRO A 439 -23.24 7.47 -12.10
C PRO A 439 -23.14 7.95 -10.64
N GLY A 440 -21.91 8.20 -10.18
CA GLY A 440 -21.62 8.74 -8.85
C GLY A 440 -21.77 10.25 -8.75
N ALA A 441 -21.55 10.79 -7.53
CA ALA A 441 -21.68 12.23 -7.26
C ALA A 441 -20.70 13.07 -8.07
N SER A 442 -19.48 12.60 -8.32
CA SER A 442 -18.48 13.32 -9.12
C SER A 442 -18.95 13.60 -10.55
N ILE A 443 -19.65 12.66 -11.18
CA ILE A 443 -20.16 12.77 -12.54
C ILE A 443 -21.33 13.76 -12.60
N TRP A 444 -22.29 13.63 -11.69
CA TRP A 444 -23.40 14.58 -11.61
C TRP A 444 -22.94 15.97 -11.21
N GLY A 445 -21.89 16.06 -10.37
CA GLY A 445 -21.25 17.34 -10.00
C GLY A 445 -20.59 18.02 -11.20
N ALA A 446 -19.88 17.27 -12.03
CA ALA A 446 -19.30 17.79 -13.28
C ALA A 446 -20.37 18.31 -14.24
N LEU A 447 -21.47 17.56 -14.44
CA LEU A 447 -22.60 18.00 -15.26
C LEU A 447 -23.29 19.25 -14.69
N LEU A 448 -23.50 19.33 -13.38
CA LEU A 448 -24.11 20.50 -12.73
C LEU A 448 -23.21 21.73 -12.90
N SER A 449 -21.90 21.59 -12.68
CA SER A 449 -20.93 22.67 -12.85
C SER A 449 -20.86 23.17 -14.30
N ALA A 450 -20.82 22.24 -15.25
CA ALA A 450 -20.84 22.57 -16.67
C ALA A 450 -22.16 23.26 -17.09
N SER A 451 -23.29 22.74 -16.60
CA SER A 451 -24.61 23.32 -16.87
C SER A 451 -24.74 24.75 -16.36
N LYS A 452 -24.13 25.06 -15.22
CA LYS A 452 -24.03 26.44 -14.70
C LYS A 452 -23.27 27.34 -15.67
N ASN A 453 -22.11 26.91 -16.16
CA ASN A 453 -21.27 27.69 -17.05
C ASN A 453 -21.96 28.02 -18.38
N TYR A 454 -22.77 27.09 -18.89
CA TYR A 454 -23.50 27.25 -20.16
C TYR A 454 -24.98 27.55 -19.98
N ARG A 455 -25.45 27.88 -18.76
CA ARG A 455 -26.82 28.29 -18.42
C ARG A 455 -27.90 27.29 -18.87
N ASN A 456 -27.58 25.99 -18.83
CA ASN A 456 -28.51 24.91 -19.17
C ASN A 456 -29.27 24.44 -17.93
N ILE A 457 -30.47 25.00 -17.71
CA ILE A 457 -31.26 24.71 -16.52
C ILE A 457 -31.77 23.27 -16.52
N GLU A 458 -32.14 22.69 -17.65
CA GLU A 458 -32.71 21.34 -17.77
C GLU A 458 -31.73 20.28 -17.24
N ILE A 459 -30.50 20.29 -17.76
CA ILE A 459 -29.45 19.33 -17.30
C ILE A 459 -29.02 19.62 -15.86
N ALA A 460 -29.01 20.92 -15.46
CA ALA A 460 -28.71 21.31 -14.09
C ALA A 460 -29.71 20.73 -13.07
N GLU A 461 -31.02 20.82 -13.39
CA GLU A 461 -32.06 20.25 -12.53
C GLU A 461 -31.94 18.75 -12.37
N ILE A 462 -31.74 18.04 -13.48
CA ILE A 462 -31.57 16.58 -13.46
C ILE A 462 -30.37 16.20 -12.59
N SER A 463 -29.24 16.88 -12.82
CA SER A 463 -27.98 16.62 -12.10
C SER A 463 -28.11 16.94 -10.61
N ALA A 464 -28.68 18.08 -10.26
CA ALA A 464 -28.89 18.50 -8.87
C ALA A 464 -29.85 17.56 -8.12
N LYS A 465 -30.96 17.13 -8.74
CA LYS A 465 -31.89 16.16 -8.14
C LYS A 465 -31.22 14.83 -7.79
N ARG A 466 -30.29 14.38 -8.64
CA ARG A 466 -29.48 13.17 -8.36
C ARG A 466 -28.50 13.42 -7.21
N LEU A 467 -27.84 14.57 -7.18
CA LEU A 467 -26.92 14.94 -6.11
C LEU A 467 -27.62 15.10 -4.75
N PHE A 468 -28.86 15.61 -4.73
CA PHE A 468 -29.65 15.70 -3.49
C PHE A 468 -30.01 14.33 -2.87
N VAL A 469 -29.93 13.27 -3.65
CA VAL A 469 -30.09 11.89 -3.15
C VAL A 469 -28.74 11.31 -2.74
N LEU A 470 -27.69 11.56 -3.53
CA LEU A 470 -26.35 10.99 -3.29
C LEU A 470 -25.61 11.71 -2.15
N GLU A 471 -25.76 13.02 -2.07
CA GLU A 471 -25.08 13.90 -1.10
C GLU A 471 -26.07 14.89 -0.46
N PRO A 472 -27.04 14.42 0.35
CA PRO A 472 -28.11 15.27 0.88
C PRO A 472 -27.61 16.41 1.76
N GLU A 473 -26.45 16.25 2.42
CA GLU A 473 -25.84 17.24 3.31
C GLU A 473 -24.95 18.26 2.58
N ASN A 474 -24.66 18.06 1.29
CA ASN A 474 -23.80 18.96 0.53
C ASN A 474 -24.57 20.23 0.11
N SER A 475 -24.49 21.27 0.94
CA SER A 475 -25.17 22.55 0.68
C SER A 475 -24.76 23.22 -0.64
N GLY A 476 -23.57 22.94 -1.17
CA GLY A 476 -23.07 23.52 -2.43
C GLY A 476 -23.96 23.19 -3.62
N ASN A 477 -24.48 21.96 -3.69
CA ASN A 477 -25.34 21.50 -4.79
C ASN A 477 -26.66 22.29 -4.85
N TYR A 478 -27.24 22.59 -3.68
CA TYR A 478 -28.46 23.40 -3.58
C TYR A 478 -28.21 24.86 -3.95
N VAL A 479 -27.09 25.42 -3.49
CA VAL A 479 -26.71 26.80 -3.78
C VAL A 479 -26.49 27.01 -5.27
N VAL A 480 -25.79 26.12 -5.96
CA VAL A 480 -25.55 26.21 -7.40
C VAL A 480 -26.87 26.24 -8.17
N LEU A 481 -27.80 25.32 -7.93
CA LEU A 481 -29.08 25.28 -8.61
C LEU A 481 -29.94 26.51 -8.28
N SER A 482 -29.97 26.94 -6.98
CA SER A 482 -30.70 28.13 -6.55
C SER A 482 -30.22 29.38 -7.28
N ASN A 483 -28.90 29.53 -7.44
CA ASN A 483 -28.33 30.67 -8.16
C ASN A 483 -28.69 30.63 -9.65
N MET A 484 -28.67 29.47 -10.28
CA MET A 484 -29.08 29.31 -11.68
C MET A 484 -30.54 29.68 -11.89
N TYR A 485 -31.44 29.26 -10.99
CA TYR A 485 -32.86 29.68 -11.04
C TYR A 485 -33.03 31.20 -10.87
N ALA A 486 -32.28 31.78 -9.92
CA ALA A 486 -32.32 33.24 -9.69
C ALA A 486 -31.85 34.04 -10.93
N GLU A 487 -30.75 33.60 -11.56
CA GLU A 487 -30.23 34.20 -12.81
C GLU A 487 -31.21 34.08 -13.97
N ALA A 488 -32.05 33.02 -13.97
CA ALA A 488 -33.11 32.85 -14.97
C ALA A 488 -34.44 33.52 -14.60
N GLY A 489 -34.53 34.21 -13.46
CA GLY A 489 -35.75 34.83 -12.99
C GLY A 489 -36.83 33.90 -12.45
N MET A 490 -36.47 32.63 -12.19
CA MET A 490 -37.36 31.57 -11.71
C MET A 490 -37.49 31.58 -10.18
N TRP A 491 -38.13 32.64 -9.65
CA TRP A 491 -38.19 32.90 -8.21
C TRP A 491 -39.03 31.91 -7.40
N VAL A 492 -40.03 31.28 -8.07
CA VAL A 492 -40.86 30.25 -7.43
C VAL A 492 -40.02 29.04 -7.09
N GLU A 493 -39.18 28.59 -8.03
CA GLU A 493 -38.24 27.47 -7.89
C GLU A 493 -37.16 27.78 -6.86
N VAL A 494 -36.64 29.02 -6.81
CA VAL A 494 -35.70 29.46 -5.76
C VAL A 494 -36.30 29.31 -4.38
N ASN A 495 -37.54 29.74 -4.17
CA ASN A 495 -38.21 29.65 -2.86
C ASN A 495 -38.48 28.19 -2.49
N SER A 496 -38.99 27.40 -3.42
CA SER A 496 -39.21 25.94 -3.22
C SER A 496 -37.93 25.23 -2.82
N LEU A 497 -36.80 25.54 -3.46
CA LEU A 497 -35.52 24.93 -3.15
C LEU A 497 -34.99 25.38 -1.77
N ARG A 498 -35.17 26.63 -1.39
CA ARG A 498 -34.81 27.13 -0.06
C ARG A 498 -35.62 26.49 1.05
N ASP A 499 -36.92 26.26 0.81
CA ASP A 499 -37.76 25.54 1.77
C ASP A 499 -37.36 24.07 1.91
N LEU A 500 -36.92 23.42 0.81
CA LEU A 500 -36.34 22.09 0.84
C LEU A 500 -35.06 22.04 1.69
N VAL A 501 -34.16 23.01 1.55
CA VAL A 501 -32.92 23.13 2.35
C VAL A 501 -33.24 23.26 3.83
N LYS A 502 -34.23 24.13 4.17
CA LYS A 502 -34.68 24.32 5.55
C LYS A 502 -35.30 23.04 6.14
N SER A 503 -36.17 22.39 5.38
CA SER A 503 -36.85 21.15 5.84
C SER A 503 -35.88 19.99 6.07
N ARG A 504 -34.78 19.94 5.32
CA ARG A 504 -33.71 18.94 5.49
C ARG A 504 -32.68 19.31 6.54
N GLY A 505 -32.74 20.52 7.11
CA GLY A 505 -31.78 20.98 8.11
C GLY A 505 -30.35 21.16 7.59
N VAL A 506 -30.17 21.30 6.27
CA VAL A 506 -28.83 21.44 5.66
C VAL A 506 -28.23 22.78 6.07
N LYS A 507 -27.08 22.73 6.74
CA LYS A 507 -26.36 23.92 7.18
C LYS A 507 -25.35 24.34 6.11
N LYS A 508 -25.34 25.64 5.80
CA LYS A 508 -24.30 26.22 4.93
C LYS A 508 -22.99 26.27 5.72
N ASN A 509 -21.97 25.61 5.24
CA ASN A 509 -20.62 25.80 5.77
C ASN A 509 -20.14 27.20 5.41
N PRO A 510 -19.66 28.01 6.39
CA PRO A 510 -19.07 29.30 6.09
C PRO A 510 -17.81 29.11 5.22
N GLY A 511 -17.61 30.00 4.25
CA GLY A 511 -16.36 30.05 3.50
C GLY A 511 -15.24 30.49 4.44
N CYS A 512 -14.18 29.71 4.55
CA CYS A 512 -12.98 30.08 5.30
C CYS A 512 -11.87 30.43 4.31
N SER A 513 -11.25 31.56 4.51
CA SER A 513 -10.00 31.96 3.87
C SER A 513 -8.92 31.99 4.95
N TRP A 514 -7.82 31.25 4.73
CA TRP A 514 -6.70 31.23 5.66
C TRP A 514 -5.55 32.02 5.02
N ASP A 515 -5.17 33.10 5.69
CA ASP A 515 -3.93 33.83 5.36
C ASP A 515 -2.86 33.37 6.36
N PHE A 516 -1.82 32.72 5.86
CA PHE A 516 -0.67 32.34 6.67
C PHE A 516 0.34 33.48 6.69
N ASP A 517 -0.01 34.59 7.32
CA ASP A 517 0.98 35.60 7.64
C ASP A 517 1.87 35.12 8.80
N ARG A 518 3.17 35.18 8.63
CA ARG A 518 4.24 34.56 9.43
C ARG A 518 4.50 35.22 10.79
N SER A 519 3.54 35.88 11.37
CA SER A 519 3.69 36.43 12.73
C SER A 519 2.39 36.36 13.48
N ASP A 520 2.48 35.72 14.61
CA ASP A 520 1.54 35.68 15.72
C ASP A 520 0.43 34.61 15.70
N THR A 521 0.62 33.68 16.65
CA THR A 521 -0.39 32.98 17.41
C THR A 521 -1.59 33.89 17.74
N ASP A 522 -2.79 33.30 17.55
CA ASP A 522 -4.08 33.78 18.01
C ASP A 522 -4.71 34.96 17.25
N MET A 523 -5.57 34.59 16.30
CA MET A 523 -6.95 35.10 16.28
C MET A 523 -7.79 34.38 15.22
N MET A 524 -8.75 33.58 15.68
CA MET A 524 -9.92 33.21 14.89
C MET A 524 -10.68 34.50 14.55
N VAL A 525 -10.78 34.86 13.30
CA VAL A 525 -11.75 35.87 12.85
C VAL A 525 -12.91 35.12 12.21
N GLN A 526 -14.01 35.06 12.94
CA GLN A 526 -15.32 34.69 12.41
C GLN A 526 -15.83 35.88 11.60
N GLY A 527 -16.11 35.71 10.30
CA GLY A 527 -16.86 36.62 9.43
C GLY A 527 -18.12 35.94 8.91
#